data_d316f86101f1648b3316b1359666ce55
#
_entry.id   d316f86101f1648b3316b1359666ce55
#
_cell.length_a   1.000
_cell.length_b   1.000
_cell.length_c   1.000
_cell.angle_alpha   90.00
_cell.angle_beta   90.00
_cell.angle_gamma   90.00
#
_symmetry.space_group_name_H-M   'P 1'
#
loop_
_entity.id
_entity.type
_entity.pdbx_description
1 polymer ?
#
loop_
_entity_poly.entity_id
_entity_poly.type
_entity_poly.pdbx_seq_one_letter_code
_entity_poly.pdbx_strand_id
1 'polypeptide(L)'
;MLLYIVRHGDPIYETDSLTERGKLQAEAVGKRMFDAKIDRIFSSPMGRAMETAEPACRLLGLEKNIEEWTHELGPERITLFPDGNPKSITFVQNTYFLENGANELSYKDSFDCPGINQSQMKSAASYIEQQGKDFLRRLGYQEENGVYRILKNNEERVALFCHVGFAKTWLSSLLHIPFHIMWASFDYTHTGVTVIEFKNNENGITAPRCLCYSDVSHLYSEKLDLKYNNGIEL
;
A
#
# COMPACT_ATOMS: atom_id res chain seq x y z
N MET A 1 15.33 7.70 -5.82
CA MET A 1 14.59 7.58 -4.55
C MET A 1 14.09 6.16 -4.39
N LEU A 2 14.09 5.64 -3.17
CA LEU A 2 13.35 4.42 -2.80
C LEU A 2 12.18 4.79 -1.89
N LEU A 3 10.98 4.33 -2.26
CA LEU A 3 9.76 4.50 -1.46
C LEU A 3 9.38 3.15 -0.83
N TYR A 4 9.41 3.08 0.49
CA TYR A 4 9.02 1.93 1.30
C TYR A 4 7.57 2.12 1.75
N ILE A 5 6.65 1.35 1.19
CA ILE A 5 5.25 1.33 1.60
C ILE A 5 5.09 0.20 2.61
N VAL A 6 4.64 0.51 3.82
CA VAL A 6 4.57 -0.42 4.95
C VAL A 6 3.15 -0.51 5.46
N ARG A 7 2.57 -1.71 5.45
CA ARG A 7 1.27 -1.94 6.10
C ARG A 7 1.44 -1.94 7.62
N HIS A 8 0.47 -1.42 8.35
CA HIS A 8 0.42 -1.50 9.82
C HIS A 8 0.54 -2.94 10.35
N GLY A 9 0.99 -3.11 11.58
CA GLY A 9 1.03 -4.38 12.32
C GLY A 9 -0.36 -4.94 12.64
N ASP A 10 -0.40 -6.11 13.27
CA ASP A 10 -1.64 -6.79 13.65
C ASP A 10 -2.51 -5.88 14.55
N PRO A 11 -3.77 -5.54 14.15
CA PRO A 11 -4.53 -4.46 14.78
C PRO A 11 -5.58 -4.92 15.77
N ILE A 12 -5.91 -4.04 16.70
CA ILE A 12 -7.18 -3.99 17.44
C ILE A 12 -8.01 -2.89 16.79
N TYR A 13 -9.01 -3.27 15.99
CA TYR A 13 -9.78 -2.30 15.20
C TYR A 13 -10.65 -1.37 16.06
N GLU A 14 -11.16 -1.85 17.20
CA GLU A 14 -12.05 -1.11 18.10
C GLU A 14 -11.37 0.13 18.71
N THR A 15 -10.09 0.01 18.99
CA THR A 15 -9.27 1.09 19.59
C THR A 15 -8.31 1.73 18.60
N ASP A 16 -8.31 1.27 17.35
CA ASP A 16 -7.38 1.70 16.30
C ASP A 16 -5.92 1.64 16.74
N SER A 17 -5.53 0.54 17.41
CA SER A 17 -4.22 0.31 17.99
C SER A 17 -3.63 -1.03 17.55
N LEU A 18 -2.45 -1.40 18.05
CA LEU A 18 -1.82 -2.67 17.78
C LEU A 18 -2.08 -3.69 18.90
N THR A 19 -2.23 -4.97 18.52
CA THR A 19 -2.14 -6.09 19.46
C THR A 19 -0.71 -6.22 19.99
N GLU A 20 -0.49 -7.06 21.04
CA GLU A 20 0.87 -7.37 21.49
C GLU A 20 1.73 -7.98 20.36
N ARG A 21 1.12 -8.82 19.51
CA ARG A 21 1.79 -9.33 18.32
C ARG A 21 2.11 -8.19 17.34
N GLY A 22 1.17 -7.29 17.09
CA GLY A 22 1.37 -6.13 16.24
C GLY A 22 2.52 -5.23 16.72
N LYS A 23 2.69 -5.06 18.03
CA LYS A 23 3.82 -4.32 18.61
C LYS A 23 5.15 -4.99 18.33
N LEU A 24 5.23 -6.34 18.47
CA LEU A 24 6.44 -7.07 18.11
C LEU A 24 6.76 -6.96 16.61
N GLN A 25 5.74 -7.01 15.75
CA GLN A 25 5.90 -6.80 14.32
C GLN A 25 6.38 -5.37 14.01
N ALA A 26 5.88 -4.36 14.74
CA ALA A 26 6.31 -2.96 14.61
C ALA A 26 7.78 -2.79 15.02
N GLU A 27 8.23 -3.42 16.09
CA GLU A 27 9.65 -3.42 16.49
C GLU A 27 10.54 -4.06 15.39
N ALA A 28 10.11 -5.19 14.83
CA ALA A 28 10.85 -5.86 13.77
C ALA A 28 10.97 -5.00 12.50
N VAL A 29 9.85 -4.41 12.03
CA VAL A 29 9.91 -3.52 10.85
C VAL A 29 10.65 -2.23 11.16
N GLY A 30 10.61 -1.73 12.40
CA GLY A 30 11.39 -0.57 12.84
C GLY A 30 12.90 -0.79 12.69
N LYS A 31 13.42 -1.96 13.11
CA LYS A 31 14.81 -2.36 12.88
C LYS A 31 15.16 -2.41 11.39
N ARG A 32 14.28 -3.00 10.57
CA ARG A 32 14.48 -3.02 9.12
C ARG A 32 14.56 -1.61 8.52
N MET A 33 13.73 -0.68 8.97
CA MET A 33 13.78 0.72 8.50
C MET A 33 15.08 1.41 8.94
N PHE A 34 15.56 1.11 10.14
CA PHE A 34 16.86 1.58 10.63
C PHE A 34 18.01 1.06 9.77
N ASP A 35 18.05 -0.25 9.49
CA ASP A 35 19.09 -0.86 8.64
C ASP A 35 19.01 -0.35 7.19
N ALA A 36 17.80 -0.08 6.71
CA ALA A 36 17.58 0.54 5.41
C ALA A 36 17.98 2.03 5.39
N LYS A 37 18.31 2.65 6.54
CA LYS A 37 18.69 4.06 6.66
C LYS A 37 17.64 4.98 6.04
N ILE A 38 16.40 4.86 6.50
CA ILE A 38 15.30 5.71 6.04
C ILE A 38 15.59 7.17 6.41
N ASP A 39 15.44 8.07 5.45
CA ASP A 39 15.70 9.50 5.59
C ASP A 39 14.46 10.29 6.04
N ARG A 40 13.25 9.81 5.67
CA ARG A 40 11.98 10.47 5.98
C ARG A 40 10.89 9.45 6.25
N ILE A 41 10.08 9.72 7.27
CA ILE A 41 8.94 8.88 7.65
C ILE A 41 7.64 9.66 7.46
N PHE A 42 6.69 9.01 6.79
CA PHE A 42 5.31 9.43 6.65
C PHE A 42 4.38 8.36 7.23
N SER A 43 3.22 8.75 7.71
CA SER A 43 2.23 7.83 8.25
C SER A 43 0.81 8.28 7.97
N SER A 44 -0.06 7.31 7.81
CA SER A 44 -1.50 7.49 7.95
C SER A 44 -1.82 8.09 9.33
N PRO A 45 -2.89 8.90 9.45
CA PRO A 45 -3.35 9.45 10.73
C PRO A 45 -3.94 8.37 11.66
N MET A 46 -4.20 7.16 11.17
CA MET A 46 -4.83 6.10 11.97
C MET A 46 -3.84 5.51 12.99
N GLY A 47 -4.31 5.30 14.22
CA GLY A 47 -3.51 4.92 15.37
C GLY A 47 -2.62 3.71 15.14
N ARG A 48 -3.17 2.62 14.57
CA ARG A 48 -2.40 1.39 14.26
C ARG A 48 -1.24 1.62 13.28
N ALA A 49 -1.37 2.56 12.33
CA ALA A 49 -0.27 2.92 11.42
C ALA A 49 0.77 3.78 12.12
N MET A 50 0.33 4.75 12.92
CA MET A 50 1.22 5.59 13.73
C MET A 50 2.01 4.77 14.75
N GLU A 51 1.37 3.82 15.45
CA GLU A 51 2.04 2.91 16.38
C GLU A 51 3.05 2.00 15.66
N THR A 52 2.75 1.56 14.43
CA THR A 52 3.69 0.77 13.64
C THR A 52 4.94 1.55 13.23
N ALA A 53 4.80 2.85 12.97
CA ALA A 53 5.91 3.73 12.61
C ALA A 53 6.81 4.10 13.80
N GLU A 54 6.29 4.06 15.04
CA GLU A 54 6.96 4.56 16.24
C GLU A 54 8.36 3.96 16.49
N PRO A 55 8.58 2.64 16.40
CA PRO A 55 9.90 2.07 16.56
C PRO A 55 10.91 2.57 15.53
N ALA A 56 10.51 2.75 14.28
CA ALA A 56 11.38 3.32 13.24
C ALA A 56 11.75 4.78 13.57
N CYS A 57 10.77 5.59 13.97
CA CYS A 57 11.00 6.97 14.39
C CYS A 57 12.02 7.05 15.54
N ARG A 58 11.82 6.23 16.58
CA ARG A 58 12.71 6.17 17.75
C ARG A 58 14.13 5.75 17.38
N LEU A 59 14.29 4.70 16.58
CA LEU A 59 15.61 4.19 16.20
C LEU A 59 16.40 5.14 15.30
N LEU A 60 15.71 5.83 14.40
CA LEU A 60 16.32 6.75 13.44
C LEU A 60 16.46 8.19 13.99
N GLY A 61 15.78 8.52 15.09
CA GLY A 61 15.70 9.90 15.58
C GLY A 61 14.90 10.83 14.65
N LEU A 62 13.91 10.28 13.94
CA LEU A 62 13.08 11.01 12.99
C LEU A 62 11.65 11.18 13.51
N GLU A 63 11.03 12.29 13.13
CA GLU A 63 9.59 12.48 13.31
C GLU A 63 8.80 11.91 12.12
N LYS A 64 7.58 11.42 12.38
CA LYS A 64 6.65 11.03 11.33
C LYS A 64 5.81 12.21 10.87
N ASN A 65 5.71 12.39 9.55
CA ASN A 65 4.83 13.38 8.92
C ASN A 65 3.49 12.70 8.61
N ILE A 66 2.39 13.29 9.04
CA ILE A 66 1.06 12.73 8.80
C ILE A 66 0.58 13.08 7.39
N GLU A 67 0.09 12.08 6.68
CA GLU A 67 -0.51 12.18 5.35
C GLU A 67 -1.98 11.74 5.41
N GLU A 68 -2.89 12.68 5.55
CA GLU A 68 -4.32 12.43 5.75
C GLU A 68 -4.97 11.55 4.67
N TRP A 69 -4.50 11.65 3.44
CA TRP A 69 -5.03 10.89 2.31
C TRP A 69 -4.67 9.39 2.32
N THR A 70 -3.85 8.94 3.27
CA THR A 70 -3.36 7.56 3.34
C THR A 70 -4.10 6.69 4.36
N HIS A 71 -5.24 7.17 4.88
CA HIS A 71 -6.08 6.35 5.77
C HIS A 71 -6.70 5.16 5.03
N GLU A 72 -7.19 4.18 5.78
CA GLU A 72 -7.75 2.96 5.19
C GLU A 72 -9.11 3.25 4.53
N LEU A 73 -9.36 2.53 3.45
CA LEU A 73 -10.65 2.54 2.77
C LEU A 73 -11.72 1.88 3.64
N GLY A 74 -12.85 2.52 3.75
CA GLY A 74 -14.00 2.07 4.52
C GLY A 74 -15.16 1.60 3.64
N PRO A 75 -16.28 2.36 3.62
CA PRO A 75 -17.48 2.01 2.86
C PRO A 75 -17.27 1.93 1.34
N GLU A 76 -16.27 2.61 0.81
CA GLU A 76 -15.98 2.69 -0.63
C GLU A 76 -15.79 1.30 -1.27
N ARG A 77 -15.26 0.35 -0.50
CA ARG A 77 -15.01 -1.03 -0.95
C ARG A 77 -16.22 -1.96 -0.84
N ILE A 78 -17.35 -1.46 -0.37
CA ILE A 78 -18.58 -2.25 -0.28
C ILE A 78 -19.31 -2.19 -1.63
N THR A 79 -19.70 -3.33 -2.13
CA THR A 79 -20.48 -3.47 -3.36
C THR A 79 -21.64 -4.45 -3.17
N LEU A 80 -22.68 -4.32 -4.01
CA LEU A 80 -23.78 -5.25 -4.07
C LEU A 80 -23.51 -6.29 -5.17
N PHE A 81 -23.52 -7.57 -4.80
CA PHE A 81 -23.41 -8.66 -5.73
C PHE A 81 -24.79 -9.05 -6.31
N PRO A 82 -24.85 -9.85 -7.40
CA PRO A 82 -26.12 -10.27 -8.01
C PRO A 82 -27.07 -10.98 -7.05
N ASP A 83 -26.55 -11.58 -5.97
CA ASP A 83 -27.36 -12.19 -4.90
C ASP A 83 -28.01 -11.15 -3.95
N GLY A 84 -27.79 -9.85 -4.19
CA GLY A 84 -28.31 -8.75 -3.39
C GLY A 84 -27.60 -8.51 -2.07
N ASN A 85 -26.56 -9.27 -1.75
CA ASN A 85 -25.83 -9.13 -0.49
C ASN A 85 -24.66 -8.16 -0.64
N PRO A 86 -24.52 -7.19 0.29
CA PRO A 86 -23.35 -6.33 0.31
C PRO A 86 -22.12 -7.12 0.76
N LYS A 87 -21.05 -7.03 0.00
CA LYS A 87 -19.74 -7.64 0.34
C LYS A 87 -18.63 -6.63 0.12
N SER A 88 -17.60 -6.72 0.94
CA SER A 88 -16.37 -6.00 0.64
C SER A 88 -15.65 -6.70 -0.52
N ILE A 89 -15.18 -5.92 -1.49
CA ILE A 89 -14.36 -6.41 -2.61
C ILE A 89 -13.08 -7.10 -2.12
N THR A 90 -12.66 -6.85 -0.88
CA THR A 90 -11.53 -7.53 -0.23
C THR A 90 -11.72 -9.05 -0.14
N PHE A 91 -12.97 -9.52 -0.05
CA PHE A 91 -13.33 -10.94 0.09
C PHE A 91 -13.83 -11.57 -1.20
N VAL A 92 -13.75 -10.84 -2.32
CA VAL A 92 -14.13 -11.38 -3.64
C VAL A 92 -12.95 -12.18 -4.18
N GLN A 93 -13.23 -13.43 -4.56
CA GLN A 93 -12.21 -14.28 -5.15
C GLN A 93 -11.89 -13.81 -6.58
N ASN A 94 -10.64 -13.97 -6.99
CA ASN A 94 -10.19 -13.59 -8.32
C ASN A 94 -10.95 -14.31 -9.44
N THR A 95 -11.38 -15.56 -9.20
CA THR A 95 -12.22 -16.33 -10.13
C THR A 95 -13.48 -15.57 -10.54
N TYR A 96 -14.15 -14.89 -9.61
CA TYR A 96 -15.33 -14.09 -9.92
C TYR A 96 -15.06 -13.02 -10.99
N PHE A 97 -13.97 -12.28 -10.85
CA PHE A 97 -13.62 -11.24 -11.81
C PHE A 97 -13.25 -11.82 -13.17
N LEU A 98 -12.48 -12.90 -13.21
CA LEU A 98 -12.05 -13.55 -14.45
C LEU A 98 -13.22 -14.19 -15.21
N GLU A 99 -14.14 -14.85 -14.52
CA GLU A 99 -15.36 -15.42 -15.10
C GLU A 99 -16.32 -14.36 -15.65
N ASN A 100 -16.25 -13.13 -15.14
CA ASN A 100 -17.05 -12.00 -15.59
C ASN A 100 -16.30 -11.06 -16.55
N GLY A 101 -15.28 -11.55 -17.26
CA GLY A 101 -14.64 -10.87 -18.38
C GLY A 101 -13.57 -9.84 -18.00
N ALA A 102 -13.05 -9.88 -16.76
CA ALA A 102 -12.04 -8.94 -16.31
C ALA A 102 -10.62 -9.23 -16.83
N ASN A 103 -10.38 -10.38 -17.44
CA ASN A 103 -9.04 -10.86 -17.84
C ASN A 103 -8.35 -10.01 -18.91
N GLU A 104 -9.09 -9.22 -19.69
CA GLU A 104 -8.55 -8.37 -20.75
C GLU A 104 -8.60 -6.87 -20.42
N LEU A 105 -9.07 -6.50 -19.21
CA LEU A 105 -9.25 -5.11 -18.85
C LEU A 105 -7.91 -4.43 -18.52
N SER A 106 -7.72 -3.23 -19.06
CA SER A 106 -6.63 -2.34 -18.68
C SER A 106 -6.84 -1.78 -17.26
N TYR A 107 -5.82 -1.11 -16.69
CA TYR A 107 -5.98 -0.38 -15.43
C TYR A 107 -7.19 0.56 -15.45
N LYS A 108 -7.35 1.35 -16.52
CA LYS A 108 -8.42 2.36 -16.64
C LYS A 108 -9.82 1.73 -16.70
N ASP A 109 -9.94 0.60 -17.39
CA ASP A 109 -11.20 -0.09 -17.61
C ASP A 109 -11.57 -1.03 -16.46
N SER A 110 -10.61 -1.37 -15.59
CA SER A 110 -10.80 -2.34 -14.51
C SER A 110 -11.83 -1.91 -13.46
N PHE A 111 -12.15 -0.62 -13.35
CA PHE A 111 -13.20 -0.11 -12.47
C PHE A 111 -14.62 -0.36 -13.02
N ASP A 112 -14.76 -0.67 -14.29
CA ASP A 112 -16.04 -1.01 -14.93
C ASP A 112 -16.35 -2.51 -14.84
N CYS A 113 -15.45 -3.29 -14.21
CA CYS A 113 -15.64 -4.71 -13.93
C CYS A 113 -16.85 -4.96 -13.02
N PRO A 114 -17.68 -5.97 -13.30
CA PRO A 114 -18.76 -6.37 -12.41
C PRO A 114 -18.28 -6.60 -10.97
N GLY A 115 -19.04 -6.10 -10.00
CA GLY A 115 -18.67 -6.14 -8.59
C GLY A 115 -17.74 -4.99 -8.13
N ILE A 116 -17.06 -4.30 -9.04
CA ILE A 116 -16.30 -3.08 -8.73
C ILE A 116 -17.10 -1.84 -9.12
N ASN A 117 -17.73 -1.85 -10.30
CA ASN A 117 -18.49 -0.75 -10.87
C ASN A 117 -19.68 -0.29 -10.02
N GLN A 118 -20.19 -1.12 -9.13
CA GLN A 118 -21.27 -0.80 -8.18
C GLN A 118 -20.75 -0.27 -6.83
N SER A 119 -19.44 -0.26 -6.64
CA SER A 119 -18.80 0.30 -5.45
C SER A 119 -18.38 1.76 -5.67
N GLN A 120 -17.90 2.41 -4.60
CA GLN A 120 -17.31 3.75 -4.71
C GLN A 120 -15.80 3.71 -5.01
N MET A 121 -15.26 2.54 -5.38
CA MET A 121 -13.82 2.36 -5.56
C MET A 121 -13.23 3.21 -6.68
N LYS A 122 -13.98 3.48 -7.76
CA LYS A 122 -13.50 4.34 -8.85
C LYS A 122 -13.20 5.76 -8.35
N SER A 123 -14.09 6.33 -7.53
CA SER A 123 -13.89 7.67 -6.95
C SER A 123 -12.77 7.68 -5.90
N ALA A 124 -12.73 6.67 -5.04
CA ALA A 124 -11.70 6.54 -4.03
C ALA A 124 -10.31 6.37 -4.66
N ALA A 125 -10.20 5.53 -5.70
CA ALA A 125 -8.96 5.33 -6.44
C ALA A 125 -8.51 6.62 -7.15
N SER A 126 -9.43 7.36 -7.77
CA SER A 126 -9.11 8.64 -8.40
C SER A 126 -8.60 9.68 -7.39
N TYR A 127 -9.19 9.71 -6.20
CA TYR A 127 -8.73 10.57 -5.11
C TYR A 127 -7.31 10.18 -4.66
N ILE A 128 -7.08 8.90 -4.39
CA ILE A 128 -5.77 8.38 -3.96
C ILE A 128 -4.72 8.62 -5.05
N GLU A 129 -5.06 8.41 -6.33
CA GLU A 129 -4.17 8.69 -7.46
C GLU A 129 -3.75 10.16 -7.49
N GLN A 130 -4.71 11.09 -7.36
CA GLN A 130 -4.41 12.52 -7.38
C GLN A 130 -3.54 12.94 -6.20
N GLN A 131 -3.87 12.50 -4.98
CA GLN A 131 -3.07 12.81 -3.80
C GLN A 131 -1.68 12.18 -3.87
N GLY A 132 -1.58 10.96 -4.43
CA GLY A 132 -0.30 10.28 -4.67
C GLY A 132 0.59 11.06 -5.65
N LYS A 133 0.03 11.63 -6.72
CA LYS A 133 0.74 12.52 -7.65
C LYS A 133 1.27 13.77 -6.93
N ASP A 134 0.46 14.39 -6.09
CA ASP A 134 0.86 15.57 -5.31
C ASP A 134 1.93 15.23 -4.27
N PHE A 135 1.84 14.07 -3.62
CA PHE A 135 2.86 13.56 -2.71
C PHE A 135 4.20 13.33 -3.44
N LEU A 136 4.18 12.63 -4.58
CA LEU A 136 5.38 12.37 -5.37
C LEU A 136 5.99 13.67 -5.94
N ARG A 137 5.16 14.65 -6.30
CA ARG A 137 5.65 15.97 -6.72
C ARG A 137 6.43 16.68 -5.61
N ARG A 138 5.96 16.61 -4.37
CA ARG A 138 6.71 17.13 -3.20
C ARG A 138 8.05 16.40 -2.99
N LEU A 139 8.13 15.14 -3.43
CA LEU A 139 9.36 14.33 -3.40
C LEU A 139 10.24 14.52 -4.65
N GLY A 140 9.84 15.38 -5.59
CA GLY A 140 10.64 15.72 -6.78
C GLY A 140 10.25 14.98 -8.06
N TYR A 141 9.06 14.39 -8.14
CA TYR A 141 8.59 13.63 -9.30
C TYR A 141 7.22 14.13 -9.79
N GLN A 142 7.18 14.71 -10.97
CA GLN A 142 5.95 15.19 -11.62
C GLN A 142 5.43 14.13 -12.59
N GLU A 143 4.22 13.62 -12.36
CA GLU A 143 3.57 12.69 -13.28
C GLU A 143 3.21 13.40 -14.60
N GLU A 144 3.51 12.76 -15.73
CA GLU A 144 3.21 13.21 -17.09
C GLU A 144 2.91 11.98 -17.97
N ASN A 145 1.62 11.76 -18.25
CA ASN A 145 1.17 10.68 -19.16
C ASN A 145 1.68 9.26 -18.79
N GLY A 146 1.69 8.92 -17.51
CA GLY A 146 2.08 7.59 -17.01
C GLY A 146 3.56 7.42 -16.73
N VAL A 147 4.38 8.44 -16.95
CA VAL A 147 5.78 8.52 -16.54
C VAL A 147 5.98 9.69 -15.58
N TYR A 148 7.15 9.79 -14.98
CA TYR A 148 7.47 10.85 -14.03
C TYR A 148 8.67 11.65 -14.51
N ARG A 149 8.48 12.96 -14.70
CA ARG A 149 9.58 13.90 -14.87
C ARG A 149 10.29 14.08 -13.54
N ILE A 150 11.61 13.98 -13.53
CA ILE A 150 12.47 14.24 -12.38
C ILE A 150 12.66 15.76 -12.28
N LEU A 151 12.02 16.37 -11.28
CA LEU A 151 12.16 17.80 -11.00
C LEU A 151 13.45 18.11 -10.24
N LYS A 152 13.87 17.13 -9.40
CA LYS A 152 15.09 17.19 -8.60
C LYS A 152 15.59 15.77 -8.40
N ASN A 153 16.88 15.54 -8.62
CA ASN A 153 17.51 14.27 -8.27
C ASN A 153 17.30 13.99 -6.79
N ASN A 154 16.75 12.82 -6.52
CA ASN A 154 16.41 12.38 -5.17
C ASN A 154 16.96 10.97 -4.94
N GLU A 155 17.81 10.80 -3.92
CA GLU A 155 18.37 9.52 -3.48
C GLU A 155 17.83 9.10 -2.12
N GLU A 156 16.87 9.84 -1.58
CA GLU A 156 16.25 9.55 -0.29
C GLU A 156 15.59 8.16 -0.27
N ARG A 157 15.57 7.58 0.91
CA ARG A 157 14.77 6.42 1.28
C ARG A 157 13.63 6.89 2.15
N VAL A 158 12.44 6.84 1.60
CA VAL A 158 11.21 7.39 2.20
C VAL A 158 10.33 6.23 2.64
N ALA A 159 9.87 6.21 3.89
CA ALA A 159 8.92 5.23 4.38
C ALA A 159 7.52 5.85 4.55
N LEU A 160 6.49 5.14 4.12
CA LEU A 160 5.09 5.48 4.30
C LEU A 160 4.37 4.32 4.99
N PHE A 161 3.94 4.53 6.24
CA PHE A 161 3.16 3.56 7.01
C PHE A 161 1.67 3.76 6.76
N CYS A 162 1.00 2.71 6.30
CA CYS A 162 -0.38 2.80 5.83
C CYS A 162 -1.16 1.48 5.98
N HIS A 163 -2.11 1.21 5.10
CA HIS A 163 -3.09 0.13 5.19
C HIS A 163 -3.16 -0.67 3.91
N VAL A 164 -3.76 -1.87 3.98
CA VAL A 164 -3.81 -2.80 2.84
C VAL A 164 -4.67 -2.28 1.70
N GLY A 165 -5.87 -1.76 1.99
CA GLY A 165 -6.77 -1.27 0.93
C GLY A 165 -6.21 -0.04 0.25
N PHE A 166 -5.71 0.91 1.04
CA PHE A 166 -4.99 2.08 0.53
C PHE A 166 -3.80 1.68 -0.35
N ALA A 167 -2.88 0.85 0.18
CA ALA A 167 -1.65 0.47 -0.52
C ALA A 167 -1.92 -0.24 -1.85
N LYS A 168 -2.84 -1.23 -1.86
CA LYS A 168 -3.22 -1.93 -3.09
C LYS A 168 -3.83 -1.00 -4.13
N THR A 169 -4.68 -0.05 -3.69
CA THR A 169 -5.30 0.93 -4.58
C THR A 169 -4.25 1.86 -5.18
N TRP A 170 -3.35 2.40 -4.36
CA TRP A 170 -2.29 3.28 -4.85
C TRP A 170 -1.29 2.56 -5.75
N LEU A 171 -0.86 1.34 -5.38
CA LEU A 171 0.04 0.52 -6.20
C LEU A 171 -0.58 0.12 -7.55
N SER A 172 -1.88 -0.13 -7.59
CA SER A 172 -2.61 -0.37 -8.84
C SER A 172 -2.46 0.83 -9.80
N SER A 173 -2.70 2.03 -9.30
CA SER A 173 -2.51 3.28 -10.06
C SER A 173 -1.04 3.51 -10.44
N LEU A 174 -0.15 3.41 -9.45
CA LEU A 174 1.28 3.73 -9.60
C LEU A 174 2.00 2.83 -10.61
N LEU A 175 1.63 1.53 -10.64
CA LEU A 175 2.25 0.52 -11.49
C LEU A 175 1.41 0.15 -12.72
N HIS A 176 0.28 0.83 -12.93
CA HIS A 176 -0.70 0.52 -13.98
C HIS A 176 -1.17 -0.94 -14.00
N ILE A 177 -1.24 -1.57 -12.81
CA ILE A 177 -1.78 -2.93 -12.67
C ILE A 177 -3.30 -2.84 -12.61
N PRO A 178 -4.06 -3.63 -13.40
CA PRO A 178 -5.52 -3.64 -13.32
C PRO A 178 -6.00 -3.81 -11.88
N PHE A 179 -6.98 -2.99 -11.49
CA PHE A 179 -7.42 -2.87 -10.10
C PHE A 179 -7.84 -4.22 -9.50
N HIS A 180 -8.65 -5.00 -10.23
CA HIS A 180 -9.09 -6.32 -9.79
C HIS A 180 -7.94 -7.31 -9.59
N ILE A 181 -6.90 -7.25 -10.43
CA ILE A 181 -5.70 -8.09 -10.28
C ILE A 181 -4.96 -7.73 -8.99
N MET A 182 -4.71 -6.43 -8.76
CA MET A 182 -4.02 -5.99 -7.53
C MET A 182 -4.81 -6.36 -6.28
N TRP A 183 -6.15 -6.28 -6.32
CA TRP A 183 -6.99 -6.54 -5.16
C TRP A 183 -7.22 -8.02 -4.87
N ALA A 184 -7.40 -8.84 -5.89
CA ALA A 184 -7.80 -10.23 -5.74
C ALA A 184 -6.64 -11.24 -5.85
N SER A 185 -5.52 -10.86 -6.49
CA SER A 185 -4.39 -11.78 -6.71
C SER A 185 -3.17 -11.48 -5.85
N PHE A 186 -3.12 -10.33 -5.20
CA PHE A 186 -2.00 -9.95 -4.33
C PHE A 186 -2.49 -9.80 -2.89
N ASP A 187 -1.87 -10.49 -1.96
CA ASP A 187 -2.10 -10.24 -0.52
C ASP A 187 -1.04 -9.27 0.02
N TYR A 188 -1.36 -8.60 1.11
CA TYR A 188 -0.46 -7.65 1.77
C TYR A 188 -0.43 -7.95 3.26
N THR A 189 0.61 -8.63 3.71
CA THR A 189 0.77 -9.09 5.09
C THR A 189 0.97 -7.91 6.07
N HIS A 190 0.59 -8.08 7.33
CA HIS A 190 0.88 -7.09 8.38
C HIS A 190 2.39 -6.82 8.46
N THR A 191 2.77 -5.56 8.55
CA THR A 191 4.13 -5.02 8.41
C THR A 191 4.85 -5.38 7.12
N GLY A 192 4.15 -5.98 6.13
CA GLY A 192 4.71 -6.21 4.81
C GLY A 192 5.26 -4.91 4.21
N VAL A 193 6.43 -5.00 3.61
CA VAL A 193 7.14 -3.86 3.01
C VAL A 193 7.18 -4.03 1.50
N THR A 194 6.64 -3.04 0.80
CA THR A 194 6.79 -2.91 -0.66
C THR A 194 7.78 -1.81 -0.95
N VAL A 195 8.76 -2.06 -1.80
CA VAL A 195 9.78 -1.07 -2.17
C VAL A 195 9.61 -0.68 -3.62
N ILE A 196 9.37 0.60 -3.86
CA ILE A 196 9.25 1.20 -5.19
C ILE A 196 10.48 2.07 -5.46
N GLU A 197 11.16 1.80 -6.55
CA GLU A 197 12.27 2.59 -7.05
C GLU A 197 11.80 3.66 -8.03
N PHE A 198 12.24 4.89 -7.82
CA PHE A 198 12.24 5.96 -8.81
C PHE A 198 13.70 6.24 -9.17
N LYS A 199 14.18 5.61 -10.24
CA LYS A 199 15.57 5.71 -10.65
C LYS A 199 15.89 7.06 -11.25
N ASN A 200 16.95 7.72 -10.77
CA ASN A 200 17.52 8.87 -11.45
C ASN A 200 18.10 8.44 -12.79
N ASN A 201 17.89 9.23 -13.84
CA ASN A 201 18.49 9.01 -15.14
C ASN A 201 18.78 10.35 -15.84
N GLU A 202 19.68 10.29 -16.83
CA GLU A 202 20.14 11.48 -17.58
C GLU A 202 19.04 12.11 -18.44
N ASN A 203 18.03 11.35 -18.82
CA ASN A 203 16.90 11.83 -19.63
C ASN A 203 15.88 12.64 -18.81
N GLY A 204 16.04 12.71 -17.48
CA GLY A 204 15.13 13.44 -16.61
C GLY A 204 13.73 12.83 -16.48
N ILE A 205 13.53 11.58 -16.93
CA ILE A 205 12.25 10.87 -16.89
C ILE A 205 12.47 9.51 -16.22
N THR A 206 11.55 9.11 -15.32
CA THR A 206 11.57 7.81 -14.66
C THR A 206 10.18 7.18 -14.65
N ALA A 207 10.13 5.88 -14.43
CA ALA A 207 8.90 5.15 -14.13
C ALA A 207 9.08 4.35 -12.84
N PRO A 208 8.05 4.22 -12.00
CA PRO A 208 8.13 3.44 -10.77
C PRO A 208 8.38 1.96 -11.09
N ARG A 209 9.29 1.35 -10.33
CA ARG A 209 9.62 -0.07 -10.42
C ARG A 209 9.47 -0.73 -9.06
N CYS A 210 8.65 -1.77 -8.97
CA CYS A 210 8.53 -2.55 -7.75
C CYS A 210 9.73 -3.50 -7.62
N LEU A 211 10.54 -3.30 -6.57
CA LEU A 211 11.70 -4.14 -6.28
C LEU A 211 11.34 -5.35 -5.41
N CYS A 212 10.38 -5.19 -4.51
CA CYS A 212 9.76 -6.27 -3.75
C CYS A 212 8.35 -5.86 -3.35
N TYR A 213 7.48 -6.86 -3.12
CA TYR A 213 6.09 -6.65 -2.73
C TYR A 213 5.77 -7.41 -1.45
N SER A 214 5.18 -6.72 -0.45
CA SER A 214 4.73 -7.30 0.82
C SER A 214 5.77 -8.19 1.51
N ASP A 215 7.05 -7.84 1.40
CA ASP A 215 8.15 -8.61 1.99
C ASP A 215 8.13 -8.53 3.51
N VAL A 216 8.22 -9.68 4.16
CA VAL A 216 8.19 -9.86 5.62
C VAL A 216 9.45 -10.50 6.19
N SER A 217 10.57 -10.40 5.49
CA SER A 217 11.86 -10.98 5.90
C SER A 217 12.30 -10.55 7.31
N HIS A 218 11.91 -9.35 7.75
CA HIS A 218 12.15 -8.85 9.10
C HIS A 218 11.41 -9.68 10.19
N LEU A 219 10.22 -10.22 9.89
CA LEU A 219 9.50 -11.09 10.83
C LEU A 219 10.23 -12.44 10.97
N TYR A 220 10.68 -12.99 9.84
CA TYR A 220 11.45 -14.22 9.85
C TYR A 220 12.77 -14.06 10.62
N SER A 221 13.47 -12.94 10.41
CA SER A 221 14.71 -12.60 11.11
C SER A 221 14.53 -12.54 12.64
N GLU A 222 13.41 -12.02 13.12
CA GLU A 222 13.08 -11.91 14.55
C GLU A 222 12.34 -13.15 15.08
N LYS A 223 12.23 -14.22 14.29
CA LYS A 223 11.53 -15.48 14.62
C LYS A 223 10.08 -15.27 15.03
N LEU A 224 9.41 -14.32 14.40
CA LEU A 224 7.99 -14.06 14.56
C LEU A 224 7.19 -14.90 13.55
N ASP A 225 6.04 -15.42 13.98
CA ASP A 225 5.18 -16.22 13.13
C ASP A 225 4.71 -15.48 11.88
N LEU A 226 4.83 -16.14 10.75
CA LEU A 226 4.23 -15.71 9.49
C LEU A 226 2.83 -16.30 9.39
N LYS A 227 1.83 -15.44 9.31
CA LYS A 227 0.45 -15.84 9.03
C LYS A 227 0.00 -15.23 7.73
N TYR A 228 -0.34 -16.09 6.79
CA TYR A 228 -1.04 -15.67 5.58
C TYR A 228 -2.55 -15.66 5.83
N ASN A 229 -3.25 -14.80 5.10
CA ASN A 229 -4.71 -14.76 5.15
C ASN A 229 -5.30 -15.89 4.27
N ASN A 230 -5.10 -17.13 4.71
CA ASN A 230 -5.58 -18.33 4.05
C ASN A 230 -6.05 -19.37 5.07
N GLY A 231 -6.65 -20.46 4.62
CA GLY A 231 -7.15 -21.54 5.47
C GLY A 231 -6.11 -22.63 5.78
N ILE A 232 -4.83 -22.42 5.43
CA ILE A 232 -3.75 -23.38 5.66
C ILE A 232 -2.90 -22.87 6.84
N GLU A 233 -2.84 -23.64 7.90
CA GLU A 233 -1.92 -23.37 9.02
C GLU A 233 -0.49 -23.76 8.60
N LEU A 234 0.47 -22.88 8.96
CA LEU A 234 1.91 -23.08 8.71
C LEU A 234 2.57 -23.71 9.93
#